data_a9351eddd5a6b6099a2e5ef829a5c2c1
#
_entry.id   a9351eddd5a6b6099a2e5ef829a5c2c1
#
_cell.length_a   1.000
_cell.length_b   1.000
_cell.length_c   1.000
_cell.angle_alpha   90.00
_cell.angle_beta   90.00
_cell.angle_gamma   90.00
#
_symmetry.space_group_name_H-M   'P 1'
#
loop_
_entity.id
_entity.type
_entity.pdbx_description
1 polymer ?
#
loop_
_entity_poly.entity_id
_entity_poly.type
_entity_poly.pdbx_seq_one_letter_code
_entity_poly.pdbx_strand_id
1 'polypeptide(L)'
;MTLNFLISAIADYRYLAMFTILFVSAMGVPLPEEPLLVASGLSVGWGSSSYWLTCGACLLGILSGDLWVYFLGRRGGTWFLQTRLGSLVFSAKRQDSIERLFAKHGLKTVFLGRFIPAVRFGVFFFAGRHRMNIRKFIGLNSIGAMVYAPLWIWLSAVAGERFARTPAAARLAEPGVERGSLILIGLVILISAVMIWGAGKKKS
;
A
#
# COMPACT_ATOMS: atom_id res chain seq x y z
N MET A 1 -19.01 2.68 32.04
CA MET A 1 -17.63 3.14 31.80
C MET A 1 -16.82 2.19 30.93
N THR A 2 -16.94 0.88 31.11
CA THR A 2 -16.17 -0.17 30.39
C THR A 2 -16.51 -0.29 28.90
N LEU A 3 -17.79 -0.16 28.51
CA LEU A 3 -18.20 -0.31 27.10
C LEU A 3 -17.67 0.83 26.21
N ASN A 4 -17.74 2.07 26.71
CA ASN A 4 -17.21 3.23 25.97
C ASN A 4 -15.68 3.17 25.82
N PHE A 5 -14.99 2.63 26.82
CA PHE A 5 -13.54 2.39 26.74
C PHE A 5 -13.20 1.31 25.70
N LEU A 6 -13.96 0.22 25.66
CA LEU A 6 -13.78 -0.82 24.64
C LEU A 6 -14.07 -0.31 23.23
N ILE A 7 -15.13 0.49 23.06
CA ILE A 7 -15.47 1.08 21.76
C ILE A 7 -14.39 2.07 21.31
N SER A 8 -13.84 2.90 22.22
CA SER A 8 -12.73 3.80 21.87
C SER A 8 -11.45 3.03 21.53
N ALA A 9 -11.13 2.00 22.31
CA ALA A 9 -9.98 1.15 22.02
C ALA A 9 -10.09 0.48 20.65
N ILE A 10 -11.25 -0.10 20.30
CA ILE A 10 -11.49 -0.68 18.96
C ILE A 10 -11.39 0.40 17.89
N ALA A 11 -11.88 1.61 18.15
CA ALA A 11 -11.76 2.74 17.22
C ALA A 11 -10.30 3.14 16.98
N ASP A 12 -9.45 3.10 18.02
CA ASP A 12 -8.03 3.40 17.92
C ASP A 12 -7.26 2.29 17.18
N TYR A 13 -7.62 1.03 17.40
CA TYR A 13 -7.00 -0.12 16.70
C TYR A 13 -7.20 -0.07 15.18
N ARG A 14 -8.27 0.54 14.65
CA ARG A 14 -8.49 0.64 13.19
C ARG A 14 -7.38 1.40 12.47
N TYR A 15 -6.93 2.52 13.05
CA TYR A 15 -5.83 3.30 12.47
C TYR A 15 -4.49 2.56 12.57
N LEU A 16 -4.28 1.87 13.70
CA LEU A 16 -3.11 1.01 13.88
C LEU A 16 -3.13 -0.16 12.89
N ALA A 17 -4.29 -0.76 12.66
CA ALA A 17 -4.45 -1.81 11.67
C ALA A 17 -4.15 -1.29 10.24
N MET A 18 -4.70 -0.13 9.84
CA MET A 18 -4.41 0.50 8.56
C MET A 18 -2.91 0.77 8.39
N PHE A 19 -2.28 1.35 9.40
CA PHE A 19 -0.84 1.57 9.44
C PHE A 19 -0.07 0.25 9.24
N THR A 20 -0.36 -0.75 10.08
CA THR A 20 0.38 -2.02 10.09
C THR A 20 0.24 -2.78 8.77
N ILE A 21 -0.98 -2.87 8.23
CA ILE A 21 -1.23 -3.58 6.99
C ILE A 21 -0.51 -2.88 5.82
N LEU A 22 -0.57 -1.55 5.74
CA LEU A 22 0.12 -0.79 4.71
C LEU A 22 1.64 -0.84 4.87
N PHE A 23 2.15 -0.81 6.10
CA PHE A 23 3.57 -1.01 6.38
C PHE A 23 4.06 -2.36 5.87
N VAL A 24 3.36 -3.45 6.22
CA VAL A 24 3.71 -4.81 5.79
C VAL A 24 3.57 -4.97 4.28
N SER A 25 2.52 -4.41 3.68
CA SER A 25 2.33 -4.39 2.23
C SER A 25 3.50 -3.71 1.52
N ALA A 26 3.95 -2.57 2.03
CA ALA A 26 5.05 -1.83 1.46
C ALA A 26 6.41 -2.53 1.64
N MET A 27 6.58 -3.42 2.63
CA MET A 27 7.82 -4.19 2.86
C MET A 27 8.17 -5.19 1.75
N GLY A 28 7.36 -5.27 0.70
CA GLY A 28 7.62 -6.14 -0.45
C GLY A 28 6.77 -7.41 -0.47
N VAL A 29 5.79 -7.52 0.40
CA VAL A 29 4.70 -8.45 0.19
C VAL A 29 3.95 -7.97 -1.06
N PRO A 30 3.70 -8.84 -2.06
CA PRO A 30 3.05 -8.43 -3.31
C PRO A 30 1.56 -8.17 -3.12
N LEU A 31 1.21 -7.42 -2.08
CA LEU A 31 -0.12 -6.91 -1.84
C LEU A 31 -0.22 -5.53 -2.48
N PRO A 32 -1.12 -5.32 -3.43
CA PRO A 32 -1.35 -3.99 -3.96
C PRO A 32 -1.90 -3.10 -2.83
N GLU A 33 -1.32 -1.91 -2.66
CA GLU A 33 -1.77 -0.98 -1.61
C GLU A 33 -3.06 -0.25 -1.97
N GLU A 34 -3.41 -0.21 -3.25
CA GLU A 34 -4.59 0.47 -3.76
C GLU A 34 -5.89 -0.07 -3.13
N PRO A 35 -6.15 -1.38 -3.08
CA PRO A 35 -7.33 -1.91 -2.40
C PRO A 35 -7.38 -1.55 -0.91
N LEU A 36 -6.22 -1.45 -0.24
CA LEU A 36 -6.16 -1.05 1.16
C LEU A 36 -6.50 0.43 1.35
N LEU A 37 -6.02 1.30 0.45
CA LEU A 37 -6.38 2.71 0.43
C LEU A 37 -7.87 2.90 0.11
N VAL A 38 -8.40 2.11 -0.83
CA VAL A 38 -9.83 2.12 -1.16
C VAL A 38 -10.67 1.68 0.04
N ALA A 39 -10.33 0.59 0.71
CA ALA A 39 -11.02 0.13 1.91
C ALA A 39 -10.97 1.17 3.03
N SER A 40 -9.82 1.82 3.21
CA SER A 40 -9.67 2.90 4.18
C SER A 40 -10.55 4.11 3.85
N GLY A 41 -10.64 4.48 2.57
CA GLY A 41 -11.50 5.57 2.11
C GLY A 41 -13.00 5.23 2.22
N LEU A 42 -13.40 4.00 1.91
CA LEU A 42 -14.79 3.55 2.14
C LEU A 42 -15.19 3.65 3.61
N SER A 43 -14.29 3.28 4.53
CA SER A 43 -14.50 3.43 5.98
C SER A 43 -14.74 4.89 6.40
N VAL A 44 -14.07 5.85 5.73
CA VAL A 44 -14.33 7.29 5.90
C VAL A 44 -15.70 7.67 5.33
N GLY A 45 -16.02 7.23 4.13
CA GLY A 45 -17.31 7.53 3.46
C GLY A 45 -18.53 6.99 4.21
N TRP A 46 -18.36 5.90 4.95
CA TRP A 46 -19.39 5.33 5.84
C TRP A 46 -19.45 6.01 7.23
N GLY A 47 -18.63 7.04 7.46
CA GLY A 47 -18.62 7.76 8.74
C GLY A 47 -17.94 7.01 9.87
N SER A 48 -17.32 5.86 9.59
CA SER A 48 -16.66 5.04 10.61
C SER A 48 -15.30 5.58 11.01
N SER A 49 -14.63 6.37 10.17
CA SER A 49 -13.26 6.86 10.37
C SER A 49 -13.13 8.33 9.99
N SER A 50 -12.25 9.06 10.71
CA SER A 50 -11.91 10.44 10.34
C SER A 50 -10.97 10.45 9.13
N TYR A 51 -11.26 11.31 8.14
CA TYR A 51 -10.44 11.46 6.94
C TYR A 51 -8.97 11.76 7.25
N TRP A 52 -8.72 12.74 8.11
CA TRP A 52 -7.36 13.19 8.43
C TRP A 52 -6.54 12.15 9.19
N LEU A 53 -7.18 11.44 10.15
CA LEU A 53 -6.50 10.37 10.89
C LEU A 53 -6.22 9.17 9.98
N THR A 54 -7.14 8.83 9.09
CA THR A 54 -6.96 7.77 8.07
C THR A 54 -5.80 8.12 7.13
N CYS A 55 -5.78 9.35 6.60
CA CYS A 55 -4.67 9.81 5.78
C CYS A 55 -3.34 9.74 6.52
N GLY A 56 -3.29 10.21 7.77
CA GLY A 56 -2.08 10.17 8.60
C GLY A 56 -1.58 8.75 8.84
N ALA A 57 -2.47 7.84 9.27
CA ALA A 57 -2.12 6.43 9.51
C ALA A 57 -1.63 5.74 8.22
N CYS A 58 -2.34 5.92 7.11
CA CYS A 58 -1.97 5.35 5.82
C CYS A 58 -0.63 5.90 5.33
N LEU A 59 -0.42 7.21 5.38
CA LEU A 59 0.83 7.85 4.96
C LEU A 59 2.02 7.36 5.79
N LEU A 60 1.87 7.28 7.11
CA LEU A 60 2.93 6.79 7.99
C LEU A 60 3.25 5.31 7.69
N GLY A 61 2.24 4.47 7.49
CA GLY A 61 2.43 3.06 7.11
C GLY A 61 3.20 2.92 5.81
N ILE A 62 2.76 3.62 4.77
CA ILE A 62 3.37 3.61 3.45
C ILE A 62 4.82 4.12 3.50
N LEU A 63 5.04 5.30 4.07
CA LEU A 63 6.37 5.93 4.08
C LEU A 63 7.39 5.13 4.89
N SER A 64 6.97 4.56 6.02
CA SER A 64 7.85 3.71 6.83
C SER A 64 8.20 2.40 6.12
N GLY A 65 7.24 1.79 5.40
CA GLY A 65 7.50 0.60 4.60
C GLY A 65 8.41 0.89 3.39
N ASP A 66 8.18 2.01 2.69
CA ASP A 66 9.05 2.45 1.59
C ASP A 66 10.48 2.72 2.06
N LEU A 67 10.62 3.31 3.23
CA LEU A 67 11.93 3.56 3.85
C LEU A 67 12.63 2.25 4.22
N TRP A 68 11.89 1.26 4.71
CA TRP A 68 12.40 -0.08 4.95
C TRP A 68 12.97 -0.70 3.66
N VAL A 69 12.22 -0.65 2.56
CA VAL A 69 12.66 -1.17 1.25
C VAL A 69 13.93 -0.46 0.76
N TYR A 70 14.00 0.86 0.93
CA TYR A 70 15.22 1.63 0.63
C TYR A 70 16.41 1.14 1.46
N PHE A 71 16.26 0.93 2.77
CA PHE A 71 17.34 0.41 3.61
C PHE A 71 17.71 -1.03 3.28
N LEU A 72 16.75 -1.87 2.92
CA LEU A 72 16.98 -3.21 2.44
C LEU A 72 17.88 -3.19 1.19
N GLY A 73 17.60 -2.31 0.23
CA GLY A 73 18.45 -2.10 -0.93
C GLY A 73 19.83 -1.57 -0.59
N ARG A 74 19.91 -0.63 0.36
CA ARG A 74 21.17 0.03 0.75
C ARG A 74 22.13 -0.88 1.49
N ARG A 75 21.63 -1.75 2.37
CA ARG A 75 22.45 -2.64 3.23
C ARG A 75 22.54 -4.07 2.72
N GLY A 76 21.46 -4.56 2.10
CA GLY A 76 21.32 -5.95 1.69
C GLY A 76 21.20 -6.18 0.18
N GLY A 77 21.51 -5.16 -0.66
CA GLY A 77 21.17 -5.17 -2.07
C GLY A 77 21.64 -6.39 -2.85
N THR A 78 22.88 -6.83 -2.67
CA THR A 78 23.42 -8.03 -3.34
C THR A 78 22.90 -9.31 -2.71
N TRP A 79 22.91 -9.40 -1.39
CA TRP A 79 22.43 -10.55 -0.64
C TRP A 79 20.95 -10.83 -0.92
N PHE A 80 20.09 -9.79 -0.86
CA PHE A 80 18.67 -9.96 -1.11
C PHE A 80 18.38 -10.48 -2.52
N LEU A 81 19.06 -9.98 -3.54
CA LEU A 81 18.90 -10.44 -4.93
C LEU A 81 19.27 -11.91 -5.13
N GLN A 82 20.16 -12.46 -4.31
CA GLN A 82 20.57 -13.87 -4.33
C GLN A 82 19.57 -14.78 -3.57
N THR A 83 18.67 -14.21 -2.76
CA THR A 83 17.66 -15.00 -2.07
C THR A 83 16.57 -15.47 -3.05
N ARG A 84 15.87 -16.57 -2.70
CA ARG A 84 14.72 -17.06 -3.47
C ARG A 84 13.63 -15.98 -3.66
N LEU A 85 13.39 -15.18 -2.62
CA LEU A 85 12.42 -14.06 -2.69
C LEU A 85 12.93 -12.95 -3.63
N GLY A 86 14.19 -12.58 -3.55
CA GLY A 86 14.79 -11.59 -4.43
C GLY A 86 14.76 -12.01 -5.89
N SER A 87 15.07 -13.27 -6.20
CA SER A 87 15.00 -13.79 -7.58
C SER A 87 13.59 -13.90 -8.13
N LEU A 88 12.58 -14.13 -7.28
CA LEU A 88 11.15 -14.14 -7.64
C LEU A 88 10.66 -12.73 -7.97
N VAL A 89 11.04 -11.74 -7.16
CA VAL A 89 10.62 -10.34 -7.33
C VAL A 89 11.40 -9.65 -8.44
N PHE A 90 12.70 -9.93 -8.54
CA PHE A 90 13.61 -9.31 -9.50
C PHE A 90 14.15 -10.30 -10.52
N SER A 91 13.41 -10.53 -11.61
CA SER A 91 14.01 -11.16 -12.79
C SER A 91 15.09 -10.25 -13.41
N ALA A 92 16.09 -10.82 -14.09
CA ALA A 92 17.15 -10.06 -14.76
C ALA A 92 16.61 -8.94 -15.65
N LYS A 93 15.56 -9.21 -16.42
CA LYS A 93 14.88 -8.20 -17.25
C LYS A 93 14.31 -7.02 -16.45
N ARG A 94 13.78 -7.28 -15.25
CA ARG A 94 13.25 -6.22 -14.37
C ARG A 94 14.37 -5.36 -13.80
N GLN A 95 15.46 -5.99 -13.38
CA GLN A 95 16.65 -5.28 -12.88
C GLN A 95 17.17 -4.32 -13.95
N ASP A 96 17.43 -4.82 -15.16
CA ASP A 96 17.88 -4.00 -16.31
C ASP A 96 16.93 -2.85 -16.64
N SER A 97 15.62 -3.12 -16.58
CA SER A 97 14.61 -2.08 -16.87
C SER A 97 14.64 -0.96 -15.83
N ILE A 98 14.76 -1.31 -14.56
CA ILE A 98 14.84 -0.33 -13.46
C ILE A 98 16.15 0.45 -13.54
N GLU A 99 17.27 -0.21 -13.82
CA GLU A 99 18.57 0.44 -13.99
C GLU A 99 18.55 1.44 -15.15
N ARG A 100 17.95 1.07 -16.29
CA ARG A 100 17.73 2.01 -17.41
C ARG A 100 16.84 3.19 -17.03
N LEU A 101 15.80 2.97 -16.23
CA LEU A 101 14.96 4.08 -15.73
C LEU A 101 15.75 5.05 -14.87
N PHE A 102 16.62 4.54 -13.99
CA PHE A 102 17.51 5.38 -13.18
C PHE A 102 18.55 6.11 -14.04
N ALA A 103 19.14 5.44 -15.00
CA ALA A 103 20.10 6.04 -15.93
C ALA A 103 19.46 7.17 -16.75
N LYS A 104 18.20 6.98 -17.19
CA LYS A 104 17.50 7.96 -18.04
C LYS A 104 16.87 9.11 -17.26
N HIS A 105 16.28 8.86 -16.10
CA HIS A 105 15.46 9.83 -15.37
C HIS A 105 16.02 10.22 -14.00
N GLY A 106 17.07 9.54 -13.54
CA GLY A 106 17.73 9.83 -12.26
C GLY A 106 16.76 9.85 -11.07
N LEU A 107 16.76 10.95 -10.33
CA LEU A 107 15.93 11.15 -9.14
C LEU A 107 14.41 11.12 -9.41
N LYS A 108 14.00 11.54 -10.61
CA LYS A 108 12.57 11.55 -11.01
C LYS A 108 11.97 10.16 -11.04
N THR A 109 12.81 9.13 -11.20
CA THR A 109 12.38 7.71 -11.18
C THR A 109 11.72 7.34 -9.86
N VAL A 110 12.16 7.89 -8.74
CA VAL A 110 11.55 7.63 -7.42
C VAL A 110 10.12 8.17 -7.37
N PHE A 111 9.91 9.40 -7.85
CA PHE A 111 8.58 10.00 -7.89
C PHE A 111 7.65 9.27 -8.87
N LEU A 112 8.10 9.05 -10.10
CA LEU A 112 7.30 8.39 -11.15
C LEU A 112 7.04 6.92 -10.84
N GLY A 113 8.02 6.23 -10.27
CA GLY A 113 7.91 4.81 -9.92
C GLY A 113 6.82 4.53 -8.89
N ARG A 114 6.45 5.53 -8.08
CA ARG A 114 5.36 5.40 -7.11
C ARG A 114 4.00 5.15 -7.78
N PHE A 115 3.75 5.76 -8.92
CA PHE A 115 2.48 5.63 -9.66
C PHE A 115 2.36 4.33 -10.44
N ILE A 116 3.41 3.50 -10.45
CA ILE A 116 3.42 2.21 -11.14
C ILE A 116 3.62 1.10 -10.09
N PRO A 117 2.53 0.45 -9.60
CA PRO A 117 2.59 -0.50 -8.50
C PRO A 117 3.60 -1.63 -8.72
N ALA A 118 3.63 -2.18 -9.95
CA ALA A 118 4.51 -3.29 -10.31
C ALA A 118 6.02 -2.96 -10.26
N VAL A 119 6.38 -1.68 -10.30
CA VAL A 119 7.78 -1.20 -10.41
C VAL A 119 8.25 -0.52 -9.13
N ARG A 120 7.31 -0.03 -8.31
CA ARG A 120 7.58 0.78 -7.11
C ARG A 120 8.57 0.12 -6.16
N PHE A 121 8.32 -1.12 -5.74
CA PHE A 121 9.21 -1.87 -4.85
C PHE A 121 10.64 -1.90 -5.41
N GLY A 122 10.77 -2.20 -6.71
CA GLY A 122 12.06 -2.24 -7.40
C GLY A 122 12.74 -0.88 -7.41
N VAL A 123 12.03 0.18 -7.75
CA VAL A 123 12.58 1.54 -7.78
C VAL A 123 13.13 1.95 -6.41
N PHE A 124 12.39 1.69 -5.33
CA PHE A 124 12.84 2.06 -3.98
C PHE A 124 14.00 1.21 -3.48
N PHE A 125 13.99 -0.09 -3.80
CA PHE A 125 15.10 -0.99 -3.53
C PHE A 125 16.38 -0.54 -4.26
N PHE A 126 16.28 -0.25 -5.57
CA PHE A 126 17.43 0.19 -6.36
C PHE A 126 17.89 1.61 -5.99
N ALA A 127 16.99 2.51 -5.56
CA ALA A 127 17.38 3.80 -5.00
C ALA A 127 18.27 3.62 -3.76
N GLY A 128 17.95 2.65 -2.90
CA GLY A 128 18.79 2.27 -1.78
C GLY A 128 20.12 1.65 -2.21
N ARG A 129 20.11 0.69 -3.16
CA ARG A 129 21.29 0.01 -3.69
C ARG A 129 22.28 0.97 -4.33
N HIS A 130 21.79 1.96 -5.09
CA HIS A 130 22.59 3.04 -5.67
C HIS A 130 23.03 4.09 -4.64
N ARG A 131 22.77 3.86 -3.33
CA ARG A 131 23.12 4.79 -2.25
C ARG A 131 22.65 6.21 -2.47
N MET A 132 21.47 6.37 -3.09
CA MET A 132 20.84 7.68 -3.26
C MET A 132 20.78 8.41 -1.92
N ASN A 133 20.94 9.73 -1.92
CA ASN A 133 20.83 10.52 -0.70
C ASN A 133 19.44 10.35 -0.07
N ILE A 134 19.40 9.89 1.18
CA ILE A 134 18.17 9.57 1.92
C ILE A 134 17.22 10.76 2.02
N ARG A 135 17.74 11.99 2.19
CA ARG A 135 16.90 13.19 2.28
C ARG A 135 16.18 13.46 0.97
N LYS A 136 16.86 13.26 -0.17
CA LYS A 136 16.25 13.39 -1.51
C LYS A 136 15.23 12.28 -1.75
N PHE A 137 15.52 11.06 -1.32
CA PHE A 137 14.59 9.94 -1.41
C PHE A 137 13.31 10.22 -0.60
N ILE A 138 13.44 10.57 0.69
CA ILE A 138 12.32 10.88 1.57
C ILE A 138 11.50 12.04 0.98
N GLY A 139 12.13 13.14 0.57
CA GLY A 139 11.43 14.30 0.02
C GLY A 139 10.58 13.95 -1.20
N LEU A 140 11.17 13.29 -2.19
CA LEU A 140 10.45 12.89 -3.41
C LEU A 140 9.34 11.85 -3.14
N ASN A 141 9.64 10.88 -2.29
CA ASN A 141 8.68 9.86 -1.92
C ASN A 141 7.51 10.45 -1.12
N SER A 142 7.79 11.34 -0.14
CA SER A 142 6.75 12.00 0.66
C SER A 142 5.85 12.89 -0.19
N ILE A 143 6.40 13.67 -1.13
CA ILE A 143 5.60 14.49 -2.05
C ILE A 143 4.65 13.60 -2.86
N GLY A 144 5.16 12.49 -3.43
CA GLY A 144 4.35 11.55 -4.16
C GLY A 144 3.27 10.88 -3.28
N ALA A 145 3.62 10.51 -2.04
CA ALA A 145 2.69 9.91 -1.09
C ALA A 145 1.58 10.85 -0.68
N MET A 146 1.92 12.13 -0.39
CA MET A 146 0.96 13.16 0.02
C MET A 146 -0.07 13.49 -1.06
N VAL A 147 0.25 13.25 -2.32
CA VAL A 147 -0.71 13.38 -3.42
C VAL A 147 -1.50 12.08 -3.61
N TYR A 148 -0.79 10.96 -3.65
CA TYR A 148 -1.36 9.67 -4.03
C TYR A 148 -2.35 9.12 -2.99
N ALA A 149 -1.94 9.00 -1.73
CA ALA A 149 -2.77 8.36 -0.71
C ALA A 149 -4.03 9.17 -0.35
N PRO A 150 -3.96 10.51 -0.09
CA PRO A 150 -5.16 11.31 0.16
C PRO A 150 -6.12 11.32 -1.02
N LEU A 151 -5.62 11.31 -2.26
CA LEU A 151 -6.47 11.26 -3.45
C LEU A 151 -7.28 9.97 -3.52
N TRP A 152 -6.64 8.81 -3.30
CA TRP A 152 -7.31 7.52 -3.28
C TRP A 152 -8.33 7.41 -2.14
N ILE A 153 -7.96 7.87 -0.93
CA ILE A 153 -8.85 7.89 0.23
C ILE A 153 -10.04 8.80 -0.01
N TRP A 154 -9.82 10.00 -0.56
CA TRP A 154 -10.91 10.94 -0.87
C TRP A 154 -11.86 10.38 -1.93
N LEU A 155 -11.32 9.88 -3.04
CA LEU A 155 -12.13 9.31 -4.13
C LEU A 155 -13.00 8.15 -3.63
N SER A 156 -12.41 7.29 -2.81
CA SER A 156 -13.11 6.13 -2.22
C SER A 156 -14.11 6.55 -1.15
N ALA A 157 -13.83 7.61 -0.38
CA ALA A 157 -14.76 8.16 0.60
C ALA A 157 -16.02 8.72 -0.08
N VAL A 158 -15.85 9.48 -1.17
CA VAL A 158 -16.99 9.98 -1.97
C VAL A 158 -17.80 8.82 -2.57
N ALA A 159 -17.12 7.79 -3.06
CA ALA A 159 -17.81 6.59 -3.57
C ALA A 159 -18.56 5.86 -2.45
N GLY A 160 -17.95 5.70 -1.27
CA GLY A 160 -18.56 5.08 -0.09
C GLY A 160 -19.77 5.82 0.42
N GLU A 161 -19.70 7.15 0.49
CA GLU A 161 -20.84 7.99 0.88
C GLU A 161 -22.04 7.85 -0.08
N ARG A 162 -21.76 7.86 -1.41
CA ARG A 162 -22.79 7.64 -2.42
C ARG A 162 -23.40 6.25 -2.32
N PHE A 163 -22.57 5.23 -2.14
CA PHE A 163 -23.01 3.86 -1.98
C PHE A 163 -23.87 3.68 -0.72
N ALA A 164 -23.48 4.28 0.40
CA ALA A 164 -24.24 4.23 1.67
C ALA A 164 -25.67 4.76 1.54
N ARG A 165 -25.94 5.66 0.59
CA ARG A 165 -27.27 6.22 0.30
C ARG A 165 -28.13 5.33 -0.61
N THR A 166 -27.61 4.20 -1.09
CA THR A 166 -28.37 3.29 -1.97
C THR A 166 -29.18 2.27 -1.16
N PRO A 167 -30.34 1.79 -1.70
CA PRO A 167 -31.11 0.72 -1.06
C PRO A 167 -30.32 -0.58 -0.89
N ALA A 168 -29.31 -0.81 -1.72
CA ALA A 168 -28.41 -1.95 -1.61
C ALA A 168 -27.55 -1.88 -0.34
N ALA A 169 -27.09 -0.68 0.04
CA ALA A 169 -26.33 -0.48 1.26
C ALA A 169 -27.17 -0.75 2.52
N ALA A 170 -28.46 -0.35 2.50
CA ALA A 170 -29.37 -0.62 3.60
C ALA A 170 -29.54 -2.13 3.87
N ARG A 171 -29.52 -2.96 2.82
CA ARG A 171 -29.56 -4.43 2.94
C ARG A 171 -28.26 -5.02 3.47
N LEU A 172 -27.14 -4.34 3.27
CA LEU A 172 -25.82 -4.76 3.77
C LEU A 172 -25.54 -4.22 5.18
N ALA A 173 -26.33 -3.27 5.67
CA ALA A 173 -26.20 -2.67 7.00
C ALA A 173 -26.94 -3.45 8.11
N GLU A 174 -27.55 -4.61 7.80
CA GLU A 174 -28.13 -5.48 8.83
C GLU A 174 -27.01 -6.09 9.72
N PRO A 175 -27.30 -6.36 11.02
CA PRO A 175 -26.33 -6.88 11.99
C PRO A 175 -25.79 -8.26 11.55
N GLY A 176 -24.64 -8.24 10.94
CA GLY A 176 -23.93 -9.35 10.27
C GLY A 176 -22.82 -8.83 9.37
N VAL A 177 -22.75 -7.55 9.16
CA VAL A 177 -21.83 -6.84 8.23
C VAL A 177 -20.41 -6.67 8.78
N GLU A 178 -20.12 -7.04 10.02
CA GLU A 178 -18.74 -7.42 10.38
C GLU A 178 -18.21 -8.51 9.43
N ARG A 179 -19.08 -9.37 8.93
CA ARG A 179 -18.77 -10.35 7.88
C ARG A 179 -18.51 -9.70 6.51
N GLY A 180 -19.11 -8.56 6.20
CA GLY A 180 -18.91 -7.83 4.94
C GLY A 180 -17.50 -7.23 4.83
N SER A 181 -16.95 -6.69 5.90
CA SER A 181 -15.55 -6.22 5.94
C SER A 181 -14.57 -7.38 5.81
N LEU A 182 -14.85 -8.51 6.42
CA LEU A 182 -14.08 -9.74 6.28
C LEU A 182 -14.17 -10.33 4.86
N ILE A 183 -15.34 -10.24 4.21
CA ILE A 183 -15.54 -10.65 2.81
C ILE A 183 -14.76 -9.73 1.88
N LEU A 184 -14.78 -8.41 2.10
CA LEU A 184 -13.99 -7.46 1.31
C LEU A 184 -12.48 -7.69 1.48
N ILE A 185 -12.01 -7.91 2.70
CA ILE A 185 -10.62 -8.28 2.97
C ILE A 185 -10.29 -9.62 2.31
N GLY A 186 -11.17 -10.61 2.41
CA GLY A 186 -11.03 -11.91 1.76
C GLY A 186 -10.99 -11.78 0.23
N LEU A 187 -11.83 -10.93 -0.35
CA LEU A 187 -11.86 -10.67 -1.80
C LEU A 187 -10.59 -9.97 -2.28
N VAL A 188 -10.08 -9.02 -1.51
CA VAL A 188 -8.81 -8.33 -1.78
C VAL A 188 -7.64 -9.32 -1.70
N ILE A 189 -7.63 -10.20 -0.69
CA ILE A 189 -6.62 -11.25 -0.57
C ILE A 189 -6.73 -12.25 -1.73
N LEU A 190 -7.95 -12.64 -2.11
CA LEU A 190 -8.20 -13.57 -3.22
C LEU A 190 -7.76 -12.97 -4.57
N ILE A 191 -8.12 -11.71 -4.85
CA ILE A 191 -7.69 -11.00 -6.07
C ILE A 191 -6.17 -10.89 -6.10
N SER A 192 -5.55 -10.56 -4.98
CA SER A 192 -4.09 -10.49 -4.84
C SER A 192 -3.44 -11.84 -5.08
N ALA A 193 -4.00 -12.92 -4.51
CA ALA A 193 -3.53 -14.30 -4.72
C ALA A 193 -3.69 -14.75 -6.18
N VAL A 194 -4.81 -14.43 -6.83
CA VAL A 194 -5.06 -14.74 -8.25
C VAL A 194 -4.11 -13.98 -9.16
N MET A 195 -3.83 -12.71 -8.86
CA MET A 195 -2.84 -11.93 -9.61
C MET A 195 -1.42 -12.52 -9.49
N ILE A 196 -1.05 -12.96 -8.29
CA ILE A 196 0.25 -13.62 -8.04
C ILE A 196 0.32 -14.96 -8.77
N TRP A 197 -0.74 -15.75 -8.71
CA TRP A 197 -0.81 -17.05 -9.38
C TRP A 197 -0.83 -16.92 -10.90
N GLY A 198 -1.58 -15.94 -11.44
CA GLY A 198 -1.60 -15.64 -12.88
C GLY A 198 -0.26 -15.14 -13.41
N ALA A 199 0.49 -14.38 -12.60
CA ALA A 199 1.85 -13.96 -12.95
C ALA A 199 2.86 -15.12 -12.93
N GLY A 200 2.62 -16.16 -12.12
CA GLY A 200 3.43 -17.37 -12.05
C GLY A 200 3.25 -18.30 -13.27
N LYS A 201 2.02 -18.42 -13.81
CA LYS A 201 1.71 -19.30 -14.96
C LYS A 201 2.22 -18.79 -16.31
N LYS A 202 2.58 -17.53 -16.47
CA LYS A 202 3.16 -16.99 -17.72
C LYS A 202 4.65 -17.32 -17.90
N LYS A 203 5.22 -18.17 -17.04
CA LYS A 203 6.64 -18.58 -17.05
C LYS A 203 6.88 -20.07 -17.30
N SER A 204 5.82 -20.83 -17.64
CA SER A 204 5.97 -22.21 -18.11
C SER A 204 5.79 -22.30 -19.61
#